data_5af88b4becbabc3a042abb84416157f7
#
_entry.id   5af88b4becbabc3a042abb84416157f7
#
_cell.length_a   1.000
_cell.length_b   1.000
_cell.length_c   1.000
_cell.angle_alpha   90.00
_cell.angle_beta   90.00
_cell.angle_gamma   90.00
#
_symmetry.space_group_name_H-M   'P 1'
#
loop_
_entity.id
_entity.type
_entity.pdbx_description
1 polymer ?
#
loop_
_entity_poly.entity_id
_entity_poly.type
_entity_poly.pdbx_seq_one_letter_code
_entity_poly.pdbx_strand_id
1 'polypeptide(L)'
;MTKSLSPNMEMYLKTVLQLGAGEQPVRVKAIAEALGVTMPSVSEALRSLRERGLVLHSSYGAVQLSARGRRTAEAINNRYQILQKFFVEVLKVDRRTAGQDACEIEHVMGPETLERLTVFLDYLQHCRMDISGMIEHFHEYLSLRMSGERCRDCELEPTCEVEPARKS
;
A
#
# COMPACT_ATOMS: atom_id res chain seq x y z
N MET A 1 -3.61 17.87 19.75
CA MET A 1 -4.08 16.61 19.18
C MET A 1 -4.23 16.78 17.67
N THR A 2 -3.27 16.34 16.87
CA THR A 2 -3.35 16.41 15.40
C THR A 2 -4.36 15.35 14.95
N LYS A 3 -5.53 15.82 14.52
CA LYS A 3 -6.59 14.96 13.95
C LYS A 3 -5.98 14.17 12.78
N SER A 4 -6.04 12.84 12.82
CA SER A 4 -5.56 11.97 11.73
C SER A 4 -6.17 12.40 10.38
N LEU A 5 -5.45 12.17 9.31
CA LEU A 5 -5.99 12.36 7.97
C LEU A 5 -7.08 11.30 7.73
N SER A 6 -8.10 11.66 6.96
CA SER A 6 -9.03 10.64 6.46
C SER A 6 -8.37 9.85 5.33
N PRO A 7 -8.77 8.60 5.09
CA PRO A 7 -8.26 7.79 3.97
C PRO A 7 -8.26 8.53 2.63
N ASN A 8 -9.34 9.26 2.36
CA ASN A 8 -9.45 10.07 1.15
C ASN A 8 -8.38 11.16 1.07
N MET A 9 -8.09 11.88 2.18
CA MET A 9 -7.03 12.90 2.20
C MET A 9 -5.63 12.28 2.06
N GLU A 10 -5.40 11.10 2.62
CA GLU A 10 -4.14 10.36 2.46
C GLU A 10 -3.92 9.97 0.99
N MET A 11 -4.96 9.53 0.30
CA MET A 11 -4.94 9.22 -1.12
C MET A 11 -4.56 10.45 -1.97
N TYR A 12 -5.16 11.61 -1.74
CA TYR A 12 -4.77 12.84 -2.45
C TYR A 12 -3.32 13.23 -2.19
N LEU A 13 -2.86 13.14 -0.96
CA LEU A 13 -1.50 13.49 -0.59
C LEU A 13 -0.47 12.56 -1.24
N LYS A 14 -0.73 11.25 -1.25
CA LYS A 14 0.06 10.23 -1.94
C LYS A 14 0.12 10.48 -3.46
N THR A 15 -1.02 10.81 -4.06
CA THR A 15 -1.09 11.12 -5.51
C THR A 15 -0.26 12.36 -5.88
N VAL A 16 -0.29 13.41 -5.05
CA VAL A 16 0.57 14.59 -5.28
C VAL A 16 2.05 14.21 -5.20
N LEU A 17 2.44 13.35 -4.26
CA LEU A 17 3.81 12.84 -4.17
C LEU A 17 4.23 12.07 -5.44
N GLN A 18 3.38 11.15 -5.89
CA GLN A 18 3.66 10.29 -7.04
C GLN A 18 3.76 11.09 -8.35
N LEU A 19 2.84 12.01 -8.59
CA LEU A 19 2.83 12.83 -9.81
C LEU A 19 3.95 13.87 -9.84
N GLY A 20 4.35 14.40 -8.69
CA GLY A 20 5.37 15.44 -8.58
C GLY A 20 6.80 14.92 -8.53
N ALA A 21 7.03 13.61 -8.56
CA ALA A 21 8.33 12.98 -8.26
C ALA A 21 9.04 13.63 -7.05
N GLY A 22 8.21 14.19 -6.14
CA GLY A 22 8.64 14.86 -4.92
C GLY A 22 9.03 16.34 -5.06
N GLU A 23 9.31 16.88 -6.22
CA GLU A 23 9.86 18.25 -6.37
C GLU A 23 9.09 19.15 -7.34
N GLN A 24 8.46 18.56 -8.36
CA GLN A 24 7.73 19.36 -9.35
C GLN A 24 6.30 19.69 -8.91
N PRO A 25 5.83 20.92 -9.23
CA PRO A 25 4.43 21.29 -8.97
C PRO A 25 3.47 20.46 -9.83
N VAL A 26 2.42 19.93 -9.20
CA VAL A 26 1.42 19.08 -9.85
C VAL A 26 0.17 19.91 -10.16
N ARG A 27 -0.40 19.74 -11.35
CA ARG A 27 -1.64 20.43 -11.73
C ARG A 27 -2.88 19.68 -11.20
N VAL A 28 -3.89 20.44 -10.76
CA VAL A 28 -5.18 19.90 -10.29
C VAL A 28 -5.79 18.92 -11.29
N LYS A 29 -5.70 19.22 -12.60
CA LYS A 29 -6.19 18.33 -13.65
C LYS A 29 -5.51 16.95 -13.63
N ALA A 30 -4.19 16.91 -13.48
CA ALA A 30 -3.44 15.64 -13.42
C ALA A 30 -3.84 14.79 -12.20
N ILE A 31 -4.12 15.43 -11.06
CA ILE A 31 -4.61 14.74 -9.85
C ILE A 31 -6.01 14.16 -10.11
N ALA A 32 -6.89 14.95 -10.73
CA ALA A 32 -8.26 14.54 -11.06
C ALA A 32 -8.27 13.33 -12.00
N GLU A 33 -7.43 13.35 -13.04
CA GLU A 33 -7.27 12.25 -14.00
C GLU A 33 -6.71 10.99 -13.33
N ALA A 34 -5.67 11.13 -12.51
CA ALA A 34 -5.05 10.01 -11.80
C ALA A 34 -6.00 9.30 -10.83
N LEU A 35 -6.91 10.04 -10.19
CA LEU A 35 -7.86 9.52 -9.20
C LEU A 35 -9.25 9.20 -9.79
N GLY A 36 -9.50 9.55 -11.05
CA GLY A 36 -10.83 9.37 -11.66
C GLY A 36 -11.93 10.21 -11.00
N VAL A 37 -11.59 11.38 -10.45
CA VAL A 37 -12.52 12.28 -9.75
C VAL A 37 -12.65 13.64 -10.44
N THR A 38 -13.62 14.46 -10.02
CA THR A 38 -13.83 15.78 -10.61
C THR A 38 -12.81 16.81 -10.08
N MET A 39 -12.44 17.82 -10.87
CA MET A 39 -11.56 18.91 -10.45
C MET A 39 -12.08 19.69 -9.23
N PRO A 40 -13.39 19.95 -9.07
CA PRO A 40 -13.94 20.54 -7.85
C PRO A 40 -13.63 19.70 -6.60
N SER A 41 -13.79 18.38 -6.67
CA SER A 41 -13.48 17.48 -5.55
C SER A 41 -11.99 17.54 -5.16
N VAL A 42 -11.08 17.58 -6.15
CA VAL A 42 -9.65 17.77 -5.92
C VAL A 42 -9.39 19.12 -5.24
N SER A 43 -10.01 20.18 -5.74
CA SER A 43 -9.80 21.54 -5.20
C SER A 43 -10.24 21.67 -3.74
N GLU A 44 -11.33 21.00 -3.36
CA GLU A 44 -11.81 20.97 -1.98
C GLU A 44 -10.86 20.19 -1.06
N ALA A 45 -10.40 19.01 -1.50
CA ALA A 45 -9.44 18.20 -0.76
C ALA A 45 -8.11 18.95 -0.58
N LEU A 46 -7.59 19.59 -1.63
CA LEU A 46 -6.38 20.40 -1.58
C LEU A 46 -6.53 21.62 -0.65
N ARG A 47 -7.70 22.26 -0.60
CA ARG A 47 -7.96 23.33 0.35
C ARG A 47 -7.83 22.82 1.78
N SER A 48 -8.44 21.69 2.11
CA SER A 48 -8.33 21.07 3.44
C SER A 48 -6.89 20.66 3.78
N LEU A 49 -6.14 20.09 2.82
CA LEU A 49 -4.72 19.77 3.02
C LEU A 49 -3.85 21.01 3.21
N ARG A 50 -4.17 22.13 2.55
CA ARG A 50 -3.49 23.40 2.73
C ARG A 50 -3.76 24.01 4.10
N GLU A 51 -5.00 23.99 4.58
CA GLU A 51 -5.37 24.44 5.93
C GLU A 51 -4.62 23.64 7.01
N ARG A 52 -4.26 22.39 6.73
CA ARG A 52 -3.43 21.55 7.60
C ARG A 52 -1.92 21.74 7.39
N GLY A 53 -1.52 22.62 6.47
CA GLY A 53 -0.12 22.92 6.17
C GLY A 53 0.63 21.77 5.46
N LEU A 54 -0.08 20.87 4.76
CA LEU A 54 0.51 19.73 4.06
C LEU A 54 0.81 20.01 2.58
N VAL A 55 0.07 20.93 1.97
CA VAL A 55 0.33 21.39 0.58
C VAL A 55 0.48 22.91 0.54
N LEU A 56 1.29 23.34 -0.41
CA LEU A 56 1.49 24.73 -0.77
C LEU A 56 0.76 25.00 -2.08
N HIS A 57 0.05 26.10 -2.16
CA HIS A 57 -0.58 26.52 -3.41
C HIS A 57 0.32 27.55 -4.08
N SER A 58 0.83 27.25 -5.28
CA SER A 58 1.51 28.26 -6.08
C SER A 58 0.52 28.93 -7.04
N SER A 59 0.85 30.15 -7.45
CA SER A 59 0.15 30.87 -8.49
C SER A 59 0.02 29.98 -9.74
N TYR A 60 -1.12 30.01 -10.41
CA TYR A 60 -1.44 29.22 -11.63
C TYR A 60 -1.93 27.76 -11.41
N GLY A 61 -2.52 27.45 -10.26
CA GLY A 61 -3.19 26.13 -10.05
C GLY A 61 -2.23 24.96 -9.90
N ALA A 62 -0.95 25.24 -9.63
CA ALA A 62 0.02 24.23 -9.33
C ALA A 62 0.07 23.94 -7.81
N VAL A 63 0.23 22.68 -7.45
CA VAL A 63 0.25 22.17 -6.08
C VAL A 63 1.62 21.58 -5.78
N GLN A 64 2.19 21.95 -4.65
CA GLN A 64 3.41 21.35 -4.11
C GLN A 64 3.18 20.84 -2.69
N LEU A 65 3.87 19.78 -2.32
CA LEU A 65 3.91 19.33 -0.93
C LEU A 65 4.77 20.30 -0.09
N SER A 66 4.29 20.64 1.09
CA SER A 66 5.17 21.24 2.10
C SER A 66 6.18 20.20 2.59
N ALA A 67 7.23 20.62 3.31
CA ALA A 67 8.18 19.69 3.94
C ALA A 67 7.47 18.69 4.88
N ARG A 68 6.43 19.13 5.60
CA ARG A 68 5.59 18.28 6.43
C ARG A 68 4.71 17.36 5.57
N GLY A 69 4.11 17.90 4.51
CA GLY A 69 3.28 17.13 3.58
C GLY A 69 4.07 16.03 2.90
N ARG A 70 5.30 16.32 2.48
CA ARG A 70 6.21 15.33 1.88
C ARG A 70 6.48 14.17 2.83
N ARG A 71 6.94 14.45 4.06
CA ARG A 71 7.19 13.39 5.06
C ARG A 71 5.94 12.54 5.34
N THR A 72 4.78 13.18 5.40
CA THR A 72 3.52 12.47 5.61
C THR A 72 3.16 11.59 4.40
N ALA A 73 3.29 12.12 3.18
CA ALA A 73 3.03 11.38 1.95
C ALA A 73 4.00 10.20 1.75
N GLU A 74 5.27 10.40 2.08
CA GLU A 74 6.30 9.34 2.04
C GLU A 74 5.99 8.23 3.04
N ALA A 75 5.58 8.56 4.27
CA ALA A 75 5.18 7.59 5.26
C ALA A 75 3.96 6.75 4.82
N ILE A 76 2.95 7.39 4.22
CA ILE A 76 1.79 6.71 3.66
C ILE A 76 2.20 5.81 2.49
N ASN A 77 2.98 6.34 1.56
CA ASN A 77 3.46 5.57 0.41
C ASN A 77 4.32 4.37 0.82
N ASN A 78 5.13 4.51 1.87
CA ASN A 78 5.95 3.42 2.40
C ASN A 78 5.08 2.29 2.98
N ARG A 79 4.02 2.60 3.72
CA ARG A 79 3.07 1.58 4.22
C ARG A 79 2.47 0.77 3.07
N TYR A 80 1.97 1.47 2.06
CA TYR A 80 1.44 0.84 0.85
C TYR A 80 2.46 -0.08 0.18
N GLN A 81 3.70 0.39 -0.01
CA GLN A 81 4.74 -0.40 -0.65
C GLN A 81 5.12 -1.65 0.13
N ILE A 82 5.21 -1.57 1.46
CA ILE A 82 5.48 -2.71 2.34
C ILE A 82 4.39 -3.77 2.19
N LEU A 83 3.12 -3.37 2.24
CA LEU A 83 1.98 -4.27 2.08
C LEU A 83 1.95 -4.90 0.70
N GLN A 84 2.07 -4.10 -0.36
CA GLN A 84 2.07 -4.59 -1.73
C GLN A 84 3.20 -5.59 -1.97
N LYS A 85 4.40 -5.29 -1.45
CA LYS A 85 5.56 -6.19 -1.54
C LYS A 85 5.28 -7.52 -0.85
N PHE A 86 4.73 -7.50 0.36
CA PHE A 86 4.36 -8.71 1.08
C PHE A 86 3.35 -9.56 0.29
N PHE A 87 2.30 -8.95 -0.22
CA PHE A 87 1.26 -9.65 -0.98
C PHE A 87 1.80 -10.26 -2.29
N VAL A 88 2.62 -9.52 -3.02
CA VAL A 88 3.16 -10.00 -4.31
C VAL A 88 4.29 -11.00 -4.12
N GLU A 89 5.28 -10.70 -3.28
CA GLU A 89 6.50 -11.50 -3.17
C GLU A 89 6.32 -12.72 -2.27
N VAL A 90 5.60 -12.58 -1.16
CA VAL A 90 5.40 -13.67 -0.20
C VAL A 90 4.14 -14.46 -0.52
N LEU A 91 2.99 -13.79 -0.67
CA LEU A 91 1.70 -14.46 -0.85
C LEU A 91 1.35 -14.78 -2.31
N LYS A 92 2.15 -14.32 -3.30
CA LYS A 92 1.88 -14.50 -4.74
C LYS A 92 0.54 -13.96 -5.21
N VAL A 93 0.00 -12.98 -4.52
CA VAL A 93 -1.19 -12.25 -5.00
C VAL A 93 -0.82 -11.46 -6.26
N ASP A 94 -1.68 -11.45 -7.27
CA ASP A 94 -1.44 -10.66 -8.46
C ASP A 94 -1.30 -9.16 -8.14
N ARG A 95 -0.49 -8.45 -8.93
CA ARG A 95 -0.13 -7.03 -8.64
C ARG A 95 -1.32 -6.09 -8.53
N ARG A 96 -2.39 -6.37 -9.27
CA ARG A 96 -3.58 -5.51 -9.28
C ARG A 96 -4.34 -5.67 -7.98
N THR A 97 -4.66 -6.90 -7.60
CA THR A 97 -5.32 -7.25 -6.34
C THR A 97 -4.48 -6.80 -5.15
N ALA A 98 -3.18 -7.12 -5.14
CA ALA A 98 -2.25 -6.70 -4.10
C ALA A 98 -2.20 -5.16 -3.94
N GLY A 99 -2.31 -4.41 -5.03
CA GLY A 99 -2.38 -2.96 -5.00
C GLY A 99 -3.68 -2.42 -4.41
N GLN A 100 -4.81 -3.05 -4.73
CA GLN A 100 -6.12 -2.70 -4.17
C GLN A 100 -6.15 -2.98 -2.65
N ASP A 101 -5.80 -4.20 -2.26
CA ASP A 101 -5.80 -4.64 -0.85
C ASP A 101 -4.83 -3.81 -0.01
N ALA A 102 -3.62 -3.53 -0.53
CA ALA A 102 -2.65 -2.69 0.15
C ALA A 102 -3.19 -1.27 0.38
N CYS A 103 -3.90 -0.71 -0.59
CA CYS A 103 -4.50 0.62 -0.48
C CYS A 103 -5.60 0.67 0.59
N GLU A 104 -6.40 -0.39 0.71
CA GLU A 104 -7.45 -0.46 1.73
C GLU A 104 -6.88 -0.70 3.13
N ILE A 105 -5.90 -1.60 3.26
CA ILE A 105 -5.34 -2.02 4.54
C ILE A 105 -4.39 -0.97 5.14
N GLU A 106 -3.66 -0.20 4.32
CA GLU A 106 -2.68 0.79 4.81
C GLU A 106 -3.29 1.82 5.79
N HIS A 107 -4.58 2.08 5.67
CA HIS A 107 -5.29 3.06 6.49
C HIS A 107 -5.74 2.52 7.85
N VAL A 108 -5.92 1.21 7.97
CA VAL A 108 -6.45 0.55 9.18
C VAL A 108 -5.38 -0.23 9.94
N MET A 109 -4.25 -0.54 9.32
CA MET A 109 -3.16 -1.27 9.95
C MET A 109 -2.49 -0.44 11.05
N GLY A 110 -2.38 -1.01 12.24
CA GLY A 110 -1.69 -0.40 13.37
C GLY A 110 -0.17 -0.30 13.16
N PRO A 111 0.49 0.71 13.75
CA PRO A 111 1.92 0.95 13.55
C PRO A 111 2.80 -0.23 14.00
N GLU A 112 2.45 -0.91 15.07
CA GLU A 112 3.19 -2.08 15.56
C GLU A 112 3.16 -3.24 14.55
N THR A 113 2.00 -3.51 13.96
CA THR A 113 1.85 -4.56 12.94
C THR A 113 2.68 -4.25 11.71
N LEU A 114 2.65 -3.00 11.27
CA LEU A 114 3.45 -2.54 10.12
C LEU A 114 4.95 -2.66 10.40
N GLU A 115 5.41 -2.28 11.59
CA GLU A 115 6.81 -2.40 11.99
C GLU A 115 7.27 -3.86 11.96
N ARG A 116 6.49 -4.77 12.55
CA ARG A 116 6.80 -6.21 12.55
C ARG A 116 6.81 -6.80 11.14
N LEU A 117 5.89 -6.39 10.28
CA LEU A 117 5.87 -6.80 8.87
C LEU A 117 7.10 -6.28 8.13
N THR A 118 7.52 -5.05 8.38
CA THR A 118 8.74 -4.47 7.79
C THR A 118 9.98 -5.27 8.20
N VAL A 119 10.11 -5.59 9.50
CA VAL A 119 11.22 -6.41 10.03
C VAL A 119 11.20 -7.81 9.42
N PHE A 120 10.02 -8.40 9.23
CA PHE A 120 9.89 -9.72 8.61
C PHE A 120 10.36 -9.70 7.15
N LEU A 121 9.96 -8.70 6.37
CA LEU A 121 10.41 -8.55 4.98
C LEU A 121 11.91 -8.28 4.88
N ASP A 122 12.47 -7.50 5.80
CA ASP A 122 13.90 -7.26 5.89
C ASP A 122 14.66 -8.55 6.23
N TYR A 123 14.15 -9.33 7.17
CA TYR A 123 14.68 -10.66 7.50
C TYR A 123 14.72 -11.58 6.28
N LEU A 124 13.62 -11.66 5.51
CA LEU A 124 13.56 -12.48 4.29
C LEU A 124 14.62 -12.08 3.25
N GLN A 125 15.02 -10.80 3.21
CA GLN A 125 16.02 -10.30 2.24
C GLN A 125 17.47 -10.48 2.69
N HIS A 126 17.75 -10.42 4.00
CA HIS A 126 19.11 -10.33 4.52
C HIS A 126 19.55 -11.56 5.33
N CYS A 127 18.63 -12.47 5.64
CA CYS A 127 19.01 -13.68 6.37
C CYS A 127 19.85 -14.61 5.49
N ARG A 128 20.93 -15.15 6.10
CA ARG A 128 21.85 -16.10 5.42
C ARG A 128 21.34 -17.53 5.35
N MET A 129 20.19 -17.83 5.92
CA MET A 129 19.53 -19.13 5.75
C MET A 129 18.93 -19.23 4.36
N ASP A 130 18.73 -20.43 3.85
CA ASP A 130 18.03 -20.65 2.58
C ASP A 130 16.52 -20.36 2.70
N ILE A 131 16.22 -19.06 2.87
CA ILE A 131 14.85 -18.55 2.90
C ILE A 131 14.24 -18.62 1.52
N SER A 132 15.06 -18.53 0.46
CA SER A 132 14.56 -18.66 -0.90
C SER A 132 13.93 -20.03 -1.11
N GLY A 133 14.57 -21.11 -0.69
CA GLY A 133 14.00 -22.46 -0.74
C GLY A 133 12.72 -22.59 0.10
N MET A 134 12.67 -21.97 1.28
CA MET A 134 11.45 -21.97 2.11
C MET A 134 10.29 -21.23 1.43
N ILE A 135 10.54 -20.09 0.83
CA ILE A 135 9.51 -19.31 0.11
C ILE A 135 9.07 -20.03 -1.16
N GLU A 136 10.00 -20.64 -1.90
CA GLU A 136 9.68 -21.47 -3.07
C GLU A 136 8.80 -22.65 -2.68
N HIS A 137 9.14 -23.39 -1.64
CA HIS A 137 8.33 -24.49 -1.12
C HIS A 137 6.94 -24.02 -0.65
N PHE A 138 6.86 -22.85 -0.02
CA PHE A 138 5.57 -22.25 0.31
C PHE A 138 4.74 -21.93 -0.94
N HIS A 139 5.36 -21.43 -2.00
CA HIS A 139 4.66 -21.13 -3.26
C HIS A 139 4.17 -22.41 -3.96
N GLU A 140 4.94 -23.49 -3.94
CA GLU A 140 4.51 -24.79 -4.42
C GLU A 140 3.32 -25.32 -3.62
N TYR A 141 3.41 -25.29 -2.29
CA TYR A 141 2.30 -25.65 -1.40
C TYR A 141 1.05 -24.82 -1.68
N LEU A 142 1.19 -23.51 -1.83
CA LEU A 142 0.09 -22.60 -2.15
C LEU A 142 -0.57 -22.97 -3.48
N SER A 143 0.23 -23.25 -4.52
CA SER A 143 -0.26 -23.66 -5.84
C SER A 143 -1.08 -24.95 -5.76
N LEU A 144 -0.57 -25.97 -5.07
CA LEU A 144 -1.28 -27.24 -4.85
C LEU A 144 -2.59 -27.05 -4.09
N ARG A 145 -2.58 -26.23 -3.05
CA ARG A 145 -3.79 -25.93 -2.27
C ARG A 145 -4.84 -25.17 -3.10
N MET A 146 -4.43 -24.26 -3.95
CA MET A 146 -5.34 -23.49 -4.82
C MET A 146 -5.90 -24.33 -5.97
N SER A 147 -5.17 -25.37 -6.43
CA SER A 147 -5.66 -26.35 -7.42
C SER A 147 -6.49 -27.47 -6.82
N GLY A 148 -6.58 -27.59 -5.50
CA GLY A 148 -7.29 -28.65 -4.79
C GLY A 148 -6.47 -29.95 -4.67
N GLU A 149 -5.19 -29.90 -5.00
CA GLU A 149 -4.26 -31.04 -4.87
C GLU A 149 -3.63 -31.08 -3.47
N ARG A 150 -3.19 -32.27 -3.04
CA ARG A 150 -2.51 -32.44 -1.75
C ARG A 150 -1.00 -32.35 -1.92
N CYS A 151 -0.35 -31.61 -1.03
CA CYS A 151 1.11 -31.65 -0.91
C CYS A 151 1.56 -33.04 -0.43
N ARG A 152 2.53 -33.66 -1.14
CA ARG A 152 3.04 -34.99 -0.82
C ARG A 152 4.04 -35.01 0.34
N ASP A 153 4.69 -33.86 0.56
CA ASP A 153 5.80 -33.73 1.51
C ASP A 153 5.37 -33.12 2.88
N CYS A 154 4.11 -32.71 3.00
CA CYS A 154 3.58 -32.20 4.26
C CYS A 154 2.78 -33.30 4.95
N GLU A 155 3.32 -33.90 6.03
CA GLU A 155 2.61 -34.79 6.96
C GLU A 155 1.55 -34.07 7.81
N LEU A 156 1.25 -32.80 7.51
CA LEU A 156 0.19 -32.05 8.18
C LEU A 156 -1.17 -32.65 7.80
N GLU A 157 -1.78 -33.35 8.76
CA GLU A 157 -3.13 -33.84 8.65
C GLU A 157 -4.11 -32.73 8.19
N PRO A 158 -5.17 -33.08 7.45
CA PRO A 158 -6.11 -32.13 6.84
C PRO A 158 -7.11 -31.55 7.85
N THR A 159 -6.66 -31.15 9.04
CA THR A 159 -7.52 -30.56 10.08
C THR A 159 -7.68 -29.04 9.95
N CYS A 160 -7.01 -28.41 8.98
CA CYS A 160 -7.27 -27.02 8.66
C CYS A 160 -8.32 -26.95 7.54
N GLU A 161 -9.59 -27.08 7.89
CA GLU A 161 -10.70 -26.63 7.07
C GLU A 161 -10.68 -25.10 7.06
N VAL A 162 -9.86 -24.53 6.20
CA VAL A 162 -10.05 -23.13 5.81
C VAL A 162 -11.18 -23.14 4.80
N GLU A 163 -12.39 -22.77 5.26
CA GLU A 163 -13.51 -22.54 4.34
C GLU A 163 -13.04 -21.63 3.19
N PRO A 164 -13.28 -22.01 1.92
CA PRO A 164 -12.95 -21.13 0.81
C PRO A 164 -13.74 -19.83 0.98
N ALA A 165 -13.05 -18.70 0.91
CA ALA A 165 -13.67 -17.38 0.97
C ALA A 165 -14.83 -17.34 -0.02
N ARG A 166 -16.04 -17.11 0.49
CA ARG A 166 -17.26 -16.97 -0.34
C ARG A 166 -17.02 -15.86 -1.35
N LYS A 167 -17.05 -16.21 -2.62
CA LYS A 167 -17.09 -15.25 -3.72
C LYS A 167 -18.36 -14.41 -3.54
N SER A 168 -18.19 -13.14 -3.18
CA SER A 168 -19.24 -12.11 -3.24
C SER A 168 -19.26 -11.51 -4.63
#